data_31a63450dc453c77e64dba94e8bc60df
#
_entry.id   31a63450dc453c77e64dba94e8bc60df
#
_cell.length_a   1.000
_cell.length_b   1.000
_cell.length_c   1.000
_cell.angle_alpha   90.00
_cell.angle_beta   90.00
_cell.angle_gamma   90.00
#
_symmetry.space_group_name_H-M   'P 1'
#
loop_
_entity.id
_entity.type
_entity.pdbx_description
1 polymer ?
#
loop_
_entity_poly.entity_id
_entity_poly.type
_entity_poly.pdbx_seq_one_letter_code
_entity_poly.pdbx_strand_id
1 'polypeptide(L)'
;MPASSALVRDRLVGLLEAMVADPGLDVVAVEVVDGRVAVRMRQTVRDFTTVWCDVGDRTVRFEAYVLPAPAARPEAVYRQVLVRNARMRDAAFALDGEGAIVLVARVPVESVDDHRLGLVLAELWEDVELAFPSLVRLAFGREKSG
;
A
#
# COMPACT_ATOMS: atom_id res chain seq x y z
N MET A 1 -9.55 -28.45 3.57
CA MET A 1 -9.59 -27.41 4.60
C MET A 1 -8.72 -26.24 4.16
N PRO A 2 -9.27 -25.05 4.12
CA PRO A 2 -8.41 -23.90 3.89
C PRO A 2 -7.36 -23.82 5.00
N ALA A 3 -6.14 -23.47 4.65
CA ALA A 3 -5.13 -23.16 5.65
C ALA A 3 -5.70 -22.14 6.62
N SER A 4 -5.50 -22.34 7.89
CA SER A 4 -5.91 -21.38 8.90
C SER A 4 -5.34 -20.00 8.54
N SER A 5 -6.15 -18.96 8.61
CA SER A 5 -5.70 -17.57 8.41
C SER A 5 -4.53 -17.24 9.33
N ALA A 6 -4.50 -17.83 10.54
CA ALA A 6 -3.41 -17.65 11.47
C ALA A 6 -2.09 -18.23 10.94
N LEU A 7 -2.13 -19.41 10.30
CA LEU A 7 -0.94 -20.02 9.72
C LEU A 7 -0.40 -19.21 8.53
N VAL A 8 -1.30 -18.74 7.67
CA VAL A 8 -0.92 -17.89 6.53
C VAL A 8 -0.32 -16.58 7.04
N ARG A 9 -0.94 -15.98 8.06
CA ARG A 9 -0.43 -14.76 8.68
C ARG A 9 0.96 -14.95 9.28
N ASP A 10 1.17 -16.05 10.00
CA ASP A 10 2.47 -16.35 10.60
C ASP A 10 3.56 -16.53 9.55
N ARG A 11 3.23 -17.20 8.44
CA ARG A 11 4.13 -17.33 7.31
C ARG A 11 4.44 -15.97 6.68
N LEU A 12 3.42 -15.15 6.47
CA LEU A 12 3.57 -13.81 5.93
C LEU A 12 4.49 -12.96 6.80
N VAL A 13 4.29 -12.97 8.11
CA VAL A 13 5.15 -12.24 9.07
C VAL A 13 6.59 -12.71 8.95
N GLY A 14 6.83 -14.02 8.88
CA GLY A 14 8.18 -14.56 8.72
C GLY A 14 8.87 -14.09 7.45
N LEU A 15 8.15 -14.07 6.32
CA LEU A 15 8.67 -13.58 5.06
C LEU A 15 9.00 -12.08 5.12
N LEU A 16 8.13 -11.29 5.74
CA LEU A 16 8.32 -9.85 5.89
C LEU A 16 9.50 -9.53 6.82
N GLU A 17 9.63 -10.25 7.92
CA GLU A 17 10.76 -10.07 8.84
C GLU A 17 12.10 -10.36 8.16
N ALA A 18 12.13 -11.35 7.27
CA ALA A 18 13.32 -11.62 6.47
C ALA A 18 13.68 -10.43 5.56
N MET A 19 12.66 -9.72 5.06
CA MET A 19 12.87 -8.52 4.25
C MET A 19 13.40 -7.34 5.08
N VAL A 20 12.98 -7.21 6.34
CA VAL A 20 13.51 -6.19 7.26
C VAL A 20 15.02 -6.37 7.46
N ALA A 21 15.47 -7.62 7.50
CA ALA A 21 16.89 -7.94 7.68
C ALA A 21 17.74 -7.65 6.43
N ASP A 22 17.11 -7.42 5.27
CA ASP A 22 17.82 -7.15 4.02
C ASP A 22 18.05 -5.64 3.85
N PRO A 23 19.31 -5.16 3.94
CA PRO A 23 19.61 -3.73 3.83
C PRO A 23 19.34 -3.16 2.43
N GLY A 24 19.18 -4.01 1.41
CA GLY A 24 18.86 -3.58 0.05
C GLY A 24 17.38 -3.29 -0.18
N LEU A 25 16.52 -3.56 0.81
CA LEU A 25 15.09 -3.34 0.72
C LEU A 25 14.66 -2.17 1.61
N ASP A 26 13.54 -1.55 1.24
CA ASP A 26 13.00 -0.39 1.96
C ASP A 26 12.04 -0.79 3.10
N VAL A 27 11.86 -2.07 3.35
CA VAL A 27 11.06 -2.57 4.47
C VAL A 27 11.84 -2.39 5.77
N VAL A 28 11.32 -1.61 6.70
CA VAL A 28 12.04 -1.26 7.93
C VAL A 28 11.44 -1.84 9.20
N ALA A 29 10.16 -2.22 9.19
CA ALA A 29 9.50 -2.80 10.36
C ALA A 29 8.29 -3.62 9.96
N VAL A 30 7.98 -4.62 10.77
CA VAL A 30 6.77 -5.44 10.66
C VAL A 30 6.17 -5.55 12.06
N GLU A 31 4.87 -5.33 12.16
CA GLU A 31 4.15 -5.39 13.42
C GLU A 31 2.79 -6.04 13.23
N VAL A 32 2.34 -6.81 14.21
CA VAL A 32 0.98 -7.37 14.21
C VAL A 32 0.14 -6.52 15.17
N VAL A 33 -0.93 -5.93 14.67
CA VAL A 33 -1.82 -5.06 15.43
C VAL A 33 -3.26 -5.55 15.20
N ASP A 34 -3.91 -6.00 16.26
CA ASP A 34 -5.29 -6.51 16.22
C ASP A 34 -5.51 -7.57 15.12
N GLY A 35 -4.55 -8.48 14.97
CA GLY A 35 -4.62 -9.54 13.97
C GLY A 35 -4.27 -9.12 12.54
N ARG A 36 -4.03 -7.84 12.32
CA ARG A 36 -3.56 -7.31 11.04
C ARG A 36 -2.05 -7.18 11.04
N VAL A 37 -1.43 -7.35 9.89
CA VAL A 37 0.01 -7.19 9.74
C VAL A 37 0.29 -5.82 9.13
N ALA A 38 1.07 -5.01 9.84
CA ALA A 38 1.51 -3.70 9.35
C ALA A 38 2.97 -3.79 8.91
N VAL A 39 3.23 -3.38 7.67
CA VAL A 39 4.58 -3.29 7.11
C VAL A 39 4.92 -1.82 6.93
N ARG A 40 6.05 -1.41 7.47
CA ARG A 40 6.52 -0.04 7.29
C ARG A 40 7.65 0.00 6.27
N MET A 41 7.48 0.83 5.25
CA MET A 41 8.48 1.03 4.21
C MET A 41 9.00 2.46 4.26
N ARG A 42 10.31 2.62 4.11
CA ARG A 42 10.93 3.94 3.94
C ARG A 42 10.63 4.45 2.54
N GLN A 43 10.22 5.71 2.45
CA GLN A 43 9.98 6.39 1.17
C GLN A 43 10.96 7.53 1.00
N THR A 44 11.08 8.06 -0.21
CA THR A 44 11.87 9.28 -0.47
C THR A 44 10.99 10.52 -0.54
N VAL A 45 9.76 10.39 -1.08
CA VAL A 45 8.82 11.51 -1.22
C VAL A 45 8.11 11.87 0.09
N ARG A 46 8.25 11.04 1.10
CA ARG A 46 7.83 11.24 2.50
C ARG A 46 8.60 10.24 3.35
N ASP A 47 8.47 10.33 4.67
CA ASP A 47 9.29 9.48 5.55
C ASP A 47 8.99 8.00 5.41
N PHE A 48 7.71 7.63 5.52
CA PHE A 48 7.31 6.22 5.52
C PHE A 48 5.97 6.01 4.82
N THR A 49 5.77 4.78 4.37
CA THR A 49 4.47 4.26 3.97
C THR A 49 4.18 3.03 4.83
N THR A 50 2.99 2.97 5.42
CA THR A 50 2.52 1.77 6.10
C THR A 50 1.61 1.00 5.16
N VAL A 51 1.90 -0.29 5.00
CA VAL A 51 1.06 -1.21 4.22
C VAL A 51 0.40 -2.17 5.20
N TRP A 52 -0.93 -2.19 5.20
CA TRP A 52 -1.70 -3.13 5.98
C TRP A 52 -1.95 -4.38 5.16
N CYS A 53 -1.65 -5.54 5.75
CA CYS A 53 -1.86 -6.84 5.10
C CYS A 53 -2.94 -7.57 5.85
N ASP A 54 -4.05 -7.82 5.18
CA ASP A 54 -5.20 -8.52 5.76
C ASP A 54 -5.33 -9.89 5.09
N VAL A 55 -5.19 -10.95 5.90
CA VAL A 55 -5.26 -12.32 5.42
C VAL A 55 -6.71 -12.78 5.44
N GLY A 56 -7.26 -13.01 4.27
CA GLY A 56 -8.59 -13.58 4.11
C GLY A 56 -8.52 -15.08 3.80
N ASP A 57 -9.66 -15.66 3.47
CA ASP A 57 -9.74 -17.11 3.16
C ASP A 57 -9.07 -17.45 1.82
N ARG A 58 -9.14 -16.54 0.86
CA ARG A 58 -8.64 -16.78 -0.50
C ARG A 58 -7.51 -15.86 -0.91
N THR A 59 -7.50 -14.64 -0.40
CA THR A 59 -6.51 -13.64 -0.78
C THR A 59 -5.93 -12.95 0.44
N VAL A 60 -4.72 -12.44 0.27
CA VAL A 60 -4.14 -11.45 1.16
C VAL A 60 -4.35 -10.09 0.49
N ARG A 61 -4.96 -9.15 1.21
CA ARG A 61 -5.20 -7.80 0.74
C ARG A 61 -4.14 -6.87 1.33
N PHE A 62 -3.50 -6.11 0.46
CA PHE A 62 -2.49 -5.12 0.85
C PHE A 62 -3.09 -3.73 0.64
N GLU A 63 -3.05 -2.91 1.67
CA GLU A 63 -3.55 -1.54 1.60
C GLU A 63 -2.48 -0.57 2.07
N ALA A 64 -2.04 0.31 1.17
CA ALA A 64 -1.09 1.36 1.48
C ALA A 64 -1.85 2.69 1.61
N TYR A 65 -1.75 3.35 2.74
CA TYR A 65 -2.32 4.67 2.94
C TYR A 65 -1.52 5.70 2.15
N VAL A 66 -2.20 6.50 1.33
CA VAL A 66 -1.53 7.51 0.50
C VAL A 66 -1.75 8.90 1.07
N LEU A 67 -3.00 9.36 1.17
CA LEU A 67 -3.30 10.65 1.76
C LEU A 67 -4.73 10.68 2.30
N PRO A 68 -5.01 11.58 3.26
CA PRO A 68 -6.37 11.72 3.79
C PRO A 68 -7.33 12.25 2.71
N ALA A 69 -8.62 12.25 3.01
CA ALA A 69 -9.62 12.77 2.10
C ALA A 69 -9.21 14.17 1.61
N PRO A 70 -9.27 14.42 0.28
CA PRO A 70 -8.82 15.71 -0.27
C PRO A 70 -9.56 16.88 0.34
N ALA A 71 -8.81 17.86 0.89
CA ALA A 71 -9.36 19.10 1.44
C ALA A 71 -9.74 20.07 0.33
N ALA A 72 -9.11 19.96 -0.84
CA ALA A 72 -9.35 20.83 -1.98
C ALA A 72 -9.38 19.99 -3.26
N ARG A 73 -10.13 20.46 -4.24
CA ARG A 73 -10.17 19.91 -5.60
C ARG A 73 -10.41 18.39 -5.64
N PRO A 74 -11.41 17.85 -4.90
CA PRO A 74 -11.59 16.39 -4.84
C PRO A 74 -11.82 15.76 -6.21
N GLU A 75 -12.59 16.41 -7.09
CA GLU A 75 -12.83 15.87 -8.44
C GLU A 75 -11.54 15.74 -9.24
N ALA A 76 -10.65 16.72 -9.15
CA ALA A 76 -9.38 16.69 -9.86
C ALA A 76 -8.47 15.58 -9.30
N VAL A 77 -8.48 15.38 -7.99
CA VAL A 77 -7.75 14.29 -7.34
C VAL A 77 -8.26 12.94 -7.81
N TYR A 78 -9.58 12.74 -7.79
CA TYR A 78 -10.20 11.48 -8.21
C TYR A 78 -9.94 11.21 -9.70
N ARG A 79 -10.00 12.24 -10.53
CA ARG A 79 -9.66 12.11 -11.94
C ARG A 79 -8.22 11.64 -12.12
N GLN A 80 -7.29 12.24 -11.39
CA GLN A 80 -5.87 11.85 -11.49
C GLN A 80 -5.65 10.40 -11.09
N VAL A 81 -6.23 9.94 -9.97
CA VAL A 81 -6.04 8.56 -9.54
C VAL A 81 -6.69 7.55 -10.50
N LEU A 82 -7.83 7.88 -11.09
CA LEU A 82 -8.46 7.02 -12.09
C LEU A 82 -7.64 6.93 -13.38
N VAL A 83 -7.04 8.02 -13.82
CA VAL A 83 -6.14 8.02 -14.97
C VAL A 83 -4.90 7.16 -14.68
N ARG A 84 -4.33 7.27 -13.47
CA ARG A 84 -3.20 6.44 -13.07
C ARG A 84 -3.56 4.97 -13.02
N ASN A 85 -4.75 4.63 -12.50
CA ASN A 85 -5.22 3.25 -12.43
C ASN A 85 -5.20 2.56 -13.80
N ALA A 86 -5.51 3.28 -14.86
CA ALA A 86 -5.52 2.73 -16.22
C ALA A 86 -4.13 2.24 -16.68
N ARG A 87 -3.07 2.69 -16.04
CA ARG A 87 -1.67 2.34 -16.37
C ARG A 87 -1.02 1.42 -15.36
N MET A 88 -1.70 1.14 -14.26
CA MET A 88 -1.17 0.31 -13.17
C MET A 88 -1.45 -1.16 -13.43
N ARG A 89 -0.65 -2.02 -12.80
CA ARG A 89 -0.73 -3.48 -13.02
C ARG A 89 -1.66 -4.15 -12.03
N ASP A 90 -1.13 -4.47 -10.84
CA ASP A 90 -1.83 -5.28 -9.84
C ASP A 90 -2.44 -4.44 -8.73
N ALA A 91 -1.91 -3.24 -8.51
CA ALA A 91 -2.45 -2.31 -7.52
C ALA A 91 -3.36 -1.29 -8.20
N ALA A 92 -4.28 -0.74 -7.43
CA ALA A 92 -5.15 0.34 -7.86
C ALA A 92 -5.39 1.32 -6.72
N PHE A 93 -5.57 2.59 -7.06
CA PHE A 93 -6.06 3.58 -6.09
C PHE A 93 -7.52 3.31 -5.78
N ALA A 94 -7.88 3.52 -4.52
CA ALA A 94 -9.24 3.38 -4.03
C ALA A 94 -9.49 4.42 -2.93
N LEU A 95 -10.73 4.52 -2.52
CA LEU A 95 -11.12 5.30 -1.34
C LEU A 95 -11.43 4.32 -0.21
N ASP A 96 -10.98 4.64 1.00
CA ASP A 96 -11.41 3.89 2.17
C ASP A 96 -12.75 4.41 2.68
N GLY A 97 -13.25 3.85 3.80
CA GLY A 97 -14.55 4.24 4.37
C GLY A 97 -14.62 5.69 4.85
N GLU A 98 -13.49 6.36 4.99
CA GLU A 98 -13.40 7.76 5.44
C GLU A 98 -13.05 8.71 4.30
N GLY A 99 -12.97 8.21 3.07
CA GLY A 99 -12.63 9.00 1.90
C GLY A 99 -11.13 9.23 1.71
N ALA A 100 -10.29 8.59 2.50
CA ALA A 100 -8.84 8.65 2.29
C ALA A 100 -8.46 7.92 1.01
N ILE A 101 -7.42 8.41 0.34
CA ILE A 101 -6.87 7.77 -0.85
C ILE A 101 -5.92 6.66 -0.41
N VAL A 102 -6.15 5.47 -0.87
CA VAL A 102 -5.32 4.30 -0.57
C VAL A 102 -4.94 3.58 -1.86
N LEU A 103 -3.89 2.77 -1.80
CA LEU A 103 -3.53 1.81 -2.84
C LEU A 103 -3.90 0.43 -2.33
N VAL A 104 -4.53 -0.38 -3.17
CA VAL A 104 -4.98 -1.73 -2.82
C VAL A 104 -4.44 -2.72 -3.83
N ALA A 105 -3.89 -3.83 -3.34
CA ALA A 105 -3.50 -4.98 -4.14
C ALA A 105 -3.95 -6.25 -3.45
N ARG A 106 -4.19 -7.32 -4.21
CA ARG A 106 -4.57 -8.62 -3.67
C ARG A 106 -3.72 -9.70 -4.28
N VAL A 107 -3.34 -10.68 -3.46
CA VAL A 107 -2.57 -11.84 -3.89
C VAL A 107 -3.27 -13.09 -3.37
N PRO A 108 -3.50 -14.12 -4.22
CA PRO A 108 -4.05 -15.38 -3.72
C PRO A 108 -3.17 -15.95 -2.60
N VAL A 109 -3.76 -16.50 -1.56
CA VAL A 109 -3.00 -17.02 -0.40
C VAL A 109 -1.98 -18.08 -0.80
N GLU A 110 -2.31 -18.91 -1.80
CA GLU A 110 -1.40 -19.94 -2.30
C GLU A 110 -0.22 -19.38 -3.11
N SER A 111 -0.29 -18.13 -3.51
CA SER A 111 0.76 -17.46 -4.30
C SER A 111 1.70 -16.61 -3.45
N VAL A 112 1.46 -16.53 -2.14
CA VAL A 112 2.28 -15.73 -1.23
C VAL A 112 3.61 -16.44 -0.98
N ASP A 113 4.67 -15.91 -1.56
CA ASP A 113 6.05 -16.30 -1.33
C ASP A 113 6.93 -15.04 -1.29
N ASP A 114 8.22 -15.21 -1.06
CA ASP A 114 9.15 -14.07 -0.96
C ASP A 114 9.22 -13.28 -2.26
N HIS A 115 9.21 -13.94 -3.41
CA HIS A 115 9.27 -13.29 -4.71
C HIS A 115 8.02 -12.45 -4.98
N ARG A 116 6.84 -13.05 -4.81
CA ARG A 116 5.56 -12.37 -5.07
C ARG A 116 5.36 -11.21 -4.10
N LEU A 117 5.70 -11.43 -2.84
CA LEU A 117 5.60 -10.40 -1.81
C LEU A 117 6.51 -9.22 -2.13
N GLY A 118 7.74 -9.50 -2.56
CA GLY A 118 8.68 -8.47 -2.99
C GLY A 118 8.14 -7.64 -4.15
N LEU A 119 7.51 -8.27 -5.14
CA LEU A 119 6.92 -7.57 -6.29
C LEU A 119 5.76 -6.66 -5.87
N VAL A 120 4.88 -7.14 -5.00
CA VAL A 120 3.74 -6.33 -4.53
C VAL A 120 4.22 -5.10 -3.76
N LEU A 121 5.13 -5.29 -2.82
CA LEU A 121 5.65 -4.19 -2.01
C LEU A 121 6.43 -3.19 -2.86
N ALA A 122 7.22 -3.66 -3.82
CA ALA A 122 7.94 -2.79 -4.75
C ALA A 122 6.98 -1.95 -5.60
N GLU A 123 5.89 -2.55 -6.09
CA GLU A 123 4.89 -1.83 -6.88
C GLU A 123 4.20 -0.76 -6.04
N LEU A 124 3.77 -1.09 -4.82
CA LEU A 124 3.14 -0.12 -3.93
C LEU A 124 4.09 1.03 -3.60
N TRP A 125 5.36 0.71 -3.33
CA TRP A 125 6.40 1.71 -3.06
C TRP A 125 6.56 2.66 -4.25
N GLU A 126 6.69 2.11 -5.45
CA GLU A 126 6.86 2.89 -6.68
C GLU A 126 5.64 3.76 -6.96
N ASP A 127 4.43 3.22 -6.79
CA ASP A 127 3.20 3.98 -7.01
C ASP A 127 3.10 5.19 -6.07
N VAL A 128 3.53 5.05 -4.82
CA VAL A 128 3.59 6.18 -3.88
C VAL A 128 4.62 7.21 -4.35
N GLU A 129 5.81 6.75 -4.74
CA GLU A 129 6.87 7.66 -5.22
C GLU A 129 6.41 8.50 -6.40
N LEU A 130 5.74 7.87 -7.36
CA LEU A 130 5.29 8.54 -8.58
C LEU A 130 4.10 9.47 -8.36
N ALA A 131 3.18 9.11 -7.47
CA ALA A 131 1.92 9.80 -7.35
C ALA A 131 1.84 10.80 -6.21
N PHE A 132 2.49 10.52 -5.09
CA PHE A 132 2.31 11.29 -3.85
C PHE A 132 2.59 12.79 -4.02
N PRO A 133 3.70 13.24 -4.64
CA PRO A 133 3.99 14.67 -4.73
C PRO A 133 2.91 15.48 -5.45
N SER A 134 2.41 14.98 -6.57
CA SER A 134 1.38 15.70 -7.33
C SER A 134 0.01 15.62 -6.67
N LEU A 135 -0.31 14.48 -6.06
CA LEU A 135 -1.59 14.31 -5.35
C LEU A 135 -1.66 15.21 -4.12
N VAL A 136 -0.60 15.30 -3.34
CA VAL A 136 -0.60 16.14 -2.14
C VAL A 136 -0.69 17.63 -2.50
N ARG A 137 -0.01 18.05 -3.56
CA ARG A 137 -0.14 19.44 -4.04
C ARG A 137 -1.57 19.74 -4.49
N LEU A 138 -2.17 18.82 -5.22
CA LEU A 138 -3.54 19.01 -5.74
C LEU A 138 -4.57 19.00 -4.62
N ALA A 139 -4.45 18.08 -3.67
CA ALA A 139 -5.42 17.87 -2.60
C ALA A 139 -5.31 18.89 -1.46
N PHE A 140 -4.13 19.44 -1.22
CA PHE A 140 -3.84 20.29 -0.06
C PHE A 140 -3.04 21.54 -0.38
N GLY A 141 -2.54 21.67 -1.61
CA GLY A 141 -1.77 22.82 -2.01
C GLY A 141 -2.64 24.07 -2.14
N ARG A 142 -2.03 25.24 -1.90
CA ARG A 142 -2.70 26.51 -2.13
C ARG A 142 -2.81 26.77 -3.63
N GLU A 143 -3.92 27.34 -4.06
CA GLU A 143 -4.01 27.86 -5.40
C GLU A 143 -2.98 28.99 -5.55
N LYS A 144 -2.22 28.96 -6.65
CA LYS A 144 -1.39 30.09 -7.00
C LYS A 144 -2.33 31.23 -7.38
N SER A 145 -2.36 32.27 -6.59
CA SER A 145 -3.06 33.50 -6.94
C SER A 145 -2.39 34.11 -8.17
N GLY A 146 -3.14 34.22 -9.20
CA GLY A 146 -2.81 34.99 -10.37
C GLY A 146 -1.79 34.41 -11.28
#